data_97d911d8cd01b65cc9b33870d0896c7b
#
_entry.id   97d911d8cd01b65cc9b33870d0896c7b
#
_cell.length_a   1.000
_cell.length_b   1.000
_cell.length_c   1.000
_cell.angle_alpha   90.00
_cell.angle_beta   90.00
_cell.angle_gamma   90.00
#
_symmetry.space_group_name_H-M   'P 1'
#
loop_
_entity.id
_entity.type
_entity.pdbx_description
1 polymer ?
#
loop_
_entity_poly.entity_id
_entity_poly.type
_entity_poly.pdbx_seq_one_letter_code
_entity_poly.pdbx_strand_id
1 'polypeptide(L)'
;MPAFVISEVKMLAADLFDRYRALAQASIDRYGGRYIVRGGDVDLIEGERDAARRFVIVEFPDMDCAREWYDSPEYAEALKVRRAGALERTLVFVEGV
;
A
#
# COMPACT_ATOMS: atom_id res chain seq x y z
N MET A 1 -8.63 -12.15 -13.26
CA MET A 1 -8.17 -12.56 -11.92
C MET A 1 -7.74 -11.35 -11.14
N PRO A 2 -8.15 -11.21 -9.89
CA PRO A 2 -7.78 -10.02 -9.10
C PRO A 2 -6.28 -9.95 -8.88
N ALA A 3 -5.79 -8.74 -8.62
CA ALA A 3 -4.43 -8.53 -8.21
C ALA A 3 -4.42 -7.92 -6.81
N PHE A 4 -3.51 -8.39 -5.97
CA PHE A 4 -3.35 -7.87 -4.62
C PHE A 4 -2.04 -7.13 -4.51
N VAL A 5 -2.12 -5.87 -4.09
CA VAL A 5 -0.95 -5.06 -3.77
C VAL A 5 -0.74 -5.18 -2.27
N ILE A 6 0.30 -5.89 -1.89
CA ILE A 6 0.58 -6.22 -0.49
C ILE A 6 1.81 -5.44 -0.04
N SER A 7 1.64 -4.65 1.01
CA SER A 7 2.76 -3.94 1.62
C SER A 7 2.82 -4.19 3.12
N GLU A 8 4.04 -4.30 3.63
CA GLU A 8 4.33 -4.26 5.06
C GLU A 8 4.95 -2.90 5.33
N VAL A 9 4.25 -2.08 6.11
CA VAL A 9 4.52 -0.66 6.25
C VAL A 9 4.98 -0.33 7.66
N LYS A 10 6.09 0.40 7.76
CA LYS A 10 6.57 1.00 9.00
C LYS A 10 6.51 2.52 8.86
N MET A 11 5.73 3.16 9.72
CA MET A 11 5.64 4.62 9.74
C MET A 11 6.94 5.21 10.29
N LEU A 12 7.49 6.22 9.60
CA LEU A 12 8.70 6.91 10.01
C LEU A 12 8.42 8.32 10.51
N ALA A 13 7.51 9.04 9.86
CA ALA A 13 7.15 10.41 10.21
C ALA A 13 5.63 10.58 10.11
N ALA A 14 4.98 10.85 11.25
CA ALA A 14 3.51 10.85 11.34
C ALA A 14 2.84 11.85 10.40
N ASP A 15 3.35 13.08 10.33
CA ASP A 15 2.76 14.12 9.47
C ASP A 15 2.85 13.76 7.99
N LEU A 16 4.01 13.27 7.56
CA LEU A 16 4.22 12.84 6.19
C LEU A 16 3.41 11.59 5.89
N PHE A 17 3.28 10.69 6.85
CA PHE A 17 2.50 9.46 6.69
C PHE A 17 1.02 9.76 6.45
N ASP A 18 0.44 10.68 7.21
CA ASP A 18 -0.96 11.09 7.02
C ASP A 18 -1.17 11.70 5.64
N ARG A 19 -0.24 12.52 5.19
CA ARG A 19 -0.28 13.12 3.86
C ARG A 19 -0.16 12.07 2.76
N TYR A 20 0.76 11.11 2.93
CA TYR A 20 0.90 9.97 2.01
C TYR A 20 -0.40 9.21 1.89
N ARG A 21 -1.03 8.87 3.02
CA ARG A 21 -2.26 8.08 3.05
C ARG A 21 -3.41 8.75 2.28
N ALA A 22 -3.57 10.04 2.44
CA ALA A 22 -4.62 10.78 1.73
C ALA A 22 -4.40 10.75 0.21
N LEU A 23 -3.16 10.98 -0.24
CA LEU A 23 -2.81 10.94 -1.65
C LEU A 23 -2.93 9.54 -2.24
N ALA A 24 -2.46 8.53 -1.51
CA ALA A 24 -2.54 7.13 -1.93
C ALA A 24 -3.99 6.68 -2.08
N GLN A 25 -4.85 6.98 -1.10
CA GLN A 25 -6.26 6.61 -1.17
C GLN A 25 -6.95 7.21 -2.38
N ALA A 26 -6.74 8.49 -2.64
CA ALA A 26 -7.35 9.16 -3.80
C ALA A 26 -6.93 8.49 -5.12
N SER A 27 -5.64 8.14 -5.24
CA SER A 27 -5.13 7.47 -6.44
C SER A 27 -5.67 6.05 -6.60
N ILE A 28 -5.76 5.30 -5.51
CA ILE A 28 -6.31 3.93 -5.52
C ILE A 28 -7.77 3.94 -5.95
N ASP A 29 -8.57 4.84 -5.40
CA ASP A 29 -9.99 4.98 -5.76
C ASP A 29 -10.15 5.29 -7.24
N ARG A 30 -9.30 6.15 -7.78
CA ARG A 30 -9.36 6.53 -9.19
C ARG A 30 -9.10 5.36 -10.14
N TYR A 31 -8.23 4.43 -9.76
CA TYR A 31 -7.83 3.30 -10.62
C TYR A 31 -8.57 2.00 -10.28
N GLY A 32 -9.66 2.08 -9.53
CA GLY A 32 -10.54 0.94 -9.27
C GLY A 32 -10.04 -0.02 -8.20
N GLY A 33 -9.08 0.41 -7.39
CA GLY A 33 -8.60 -0.37 -6.25
C GLY A 33 -9.48 -0.19 -5.03
N ARG A 34 -9.39 -1.14 -4.12
CA ARG A 34 -10.06 -1.05 -2.83
C ARG A 34 -9.17 -1.63 -1.73
N TYR A 35 -9.19 -1.02 -0.57
CA TYR A 35 -8.50 -1.58 0.59
C TYR A 35 -9.26 -2.79 1.12
N ILE A 36 -8.54 -3.89 1.34
CA ILE A 36 -9.09 -5.08 1.99
C ILE A 36 -8.42 -5.35 3.35
N VAL A 37 -7.19 -4.85 3.54
CA VAL A 37 -6.51 -4.79 4.83
C VAL A 37 -5.84 -3.42 4.91
N ARG A 38 -6.04 -2.72 6.02
CA ARG A 38 -5.48 -1.38 6.18
C ARG A 38 -4.97 -1.16 7.60
N GLY A 39 -3.86 -1.82 7.92
CA GLY A 39 -3.19 -1.66 9.21
C GLY A 39 -3.90 -2.29 10.39
N GLY A 40 -4.75 -3.29 10.15
CA GLY A 40 -5.43 -4.02 11.22
C GLY A 40 -4.46 -4.83 12.08
N ASP A 41 -4.98 -5.35 13.18
CA ASP A 41 -4.18 -6.16 14.11
C ASP A 41 -3.64 -7.40 13.42
N VAL A 42 -2.41 -7.75 13.74
CA VAL A 42 -1.71 -8.92 13.21
C VAL A 42 -1.46 -9.89 14.35
N ASP A 43 -1.88 -11.13 14.14
CA ASP A 43 -1.63 -12.21 15.09
C ASP A 43 -0.58 -13.15 14.46
N LEU A 44 0.63 -13.13 14.96
CA LEU A 44 1.71 -13.98 14.47
C LEU A 44 1.54 -15.39 15.03
N ILE A 45 1.25 -16.35 14.15
CA ILE A 45 1.02 -17.74 14.54
C ILE A 45 2.32 -18.55 14.49
N GLU A 46 3.13 -18.32 13.48
CA GLU A 46 4.41 -19.01 13.31
C GLU A 46 5.44 -18.09 12.73
N GLY A 47 6.71 -18.27 13.09
CA GLY A 47 7.83 -17.54 12.55
C GLY A 47 8.14 -16.26 13.32
N GLU A 48 8.80 -15.35 12.63
CA GLU A 48 9.22 -14.07 13.18
C GLU A 48 8.79 -12.94 12.25
N ARG A 49 8.51 -11.77 12.83
CA ARG A 49 8.24 -10.56 12.05
C ARG A 49 8.51 -9.32 12.88
N ASP A 50 8.74 -8.20 12.20
CA ASP A 50 8.87 -6.89 12.83
C ASP A 50 7.49 -6.39 13.27
N ALA A 51 7.23 -6.33 14.58
CA ALA A 51 5.95 -5.89 15.14
C ALA A 51 5.62 -4.42 14.83
N ALA A 52 6.62 -3.62 14.42
CA ALA A 52 6.41 -2.22 14.03
C ALA A 52 5.80 -2.10 12.63
N ARG A 53 5.75 -3.17 11.86
CA ARG A 53 5.18 -3.16 10.51
C ARG A 53 3.72 -3.57 10.53
N ARG A 54 2.95 -2.92 9.68
CA ARG A 54 1.52 -3.22 9.49
C ARG A 54 1.28 -3.64 8.05
N PHE A 55 0.33 -4.54 7.84
CA PHE A 55 -0.08 -4.92 6.50
C PHE A 55 -1.07 -3.91 5.93
N VAL A 56 -0.85 -3.56 4.67
CA VAL A 56 -1.84 -2.84 3.87
C VAL A 56 -2.01 -3.64 2.58
N ILE A 57 -3.22 -4.05 2.28
CA ILE A 57 -3.52 -4.83 1.08
C ILE A 57 -4.62 -4.13 0.30
N VAL A 58 -4.34 -3.88 -0.97
CA VAL A 58 -5.29 -3.28 -1.91
C VAL A 58 -5.57 -4.29 -3.00
N GLU A 59 -6.85 -4.47 -3.32
CA GLU A 59 -7.26 -5.31 -4.44
C GLU A 59 -7.55 -4.44 -5.66
N PHE A 60 -7.01 -4.84 -6.82
CA PHE A 60 -7.37 -4.29 -8.12
C PHE A 60 -8.02 -5.38 -8.98
N PRO A 61 -8.80 -5.00 -10.02
CA PRO A 61 -9.45 -5.99 -10.89
C PRO A 61 -8.47 -6.96 -11.53
N ASP A 62 -7.27 -6.51 -11.87
CA ASP A 62 -6.23 -7.34 -12.47
C ASP A 62 -4.84 -6.71 -12.27
N MET A 63 -3.80 -7.42 -12.70
CA MET A 63 -2.41 -6.95 -12.56
C MET A 63 -2.13 -5.70 -13.39
N ASP A 64 -2.74 -5.57 -14.55
CA ASP A 64 -2.56 -4.41 -15.43
C ASP A 64 -3.08 -3.14 -14.76
N CYS A 65 -4.25 -3.22 -14.12
CA CYS A 65 -4.81 -2.11 -13.34
C CYS A 65 -3.90 -1.71 -12.19
N ALA A 66 -3.33 -2.68 -11.48
CA ALA A 66 -2.40 -2.42 -10.38
C ALA A 66 -1.14 -1.70 -10.88
N ARG A 67 -0.57 -2.13 -11.98
CA ARG A 67 0.60 -1.49 -12.59
C ARG A 67 0.28 -0.09 -13.09
N GLU A 68 -0.87 0.08 -13.72
CA GLU A 68 -1.33 1.38 -14.20
C GLU A 68 -1.47 2.37 -13.04
N TRP A 69 -2.05 1.92 -11.93
CA TRP A 69 -2.11 2.73 -10.71
C TRP A 69 -0.73 3.13 -10.22
N TYR A 70 0.19 2.17 -10.10
CA TYR A 70 1.52 2.44 -9.57
C TYR A 70 2.29 3.44 -10.42
N ASP A 71 2.14 3.37 -11.74
CA ASP A 71 2.83 4.23 -12.71
C ASP A 71 2.07 5.54 -13.00
N SER A 72 0.93 5.75 -12.35
CA SER A 72 0.08 6.92 -12.61
C SER A 72 0.67 8.22 -12.07
N PRO A 73 0.32 9.36 -12.70
CA PRO A 73 0.71 10.67 -12.18
C PRO A 73 0.08 10.96 -10.81
N GLU A 74 -1.11 10.44 -10.54
CA GLU A 74 -1.77 10.62 -9.24
C GLU A 74 -0.98 9.93 -8.13
N TYR A 75 -0.54 8.69 -8.35
CA TYR A 75 0.26 7.99 -7.34
C TYR A 75 1.68 8.55 -7.24
N ALA A 76 2.20 9.15 -8.29
CA ALA A 76 3.51 9.81 -8.27
C ALA A 76 3.59 10.89 -7.18
N GLU A 77 2.50 11.59 -6.91
CA GLU A 77 2.44 12.59 -5.84
C GLU A 77 2.59 11.94 -4.46
N ALA A 78 1.96 10.78 -4.25
CA ALA A 78 2.11 10.00 -3.03
C ALA A 78 3.55 9.49 -2.87
N LEU A 79 4.17 9.02 -3.96
CA LEU A 79 5.56 8.54 -3.94
C LEU A 79 6.57 9.63 -3.56
N LYS A 80 6.31 10.88 -3.92
CA LYS A 80 7.17 12.01 -3.51
C LYS A 80 7.16 12.13 -1.97
N VAL A 81 6.00 12.03 -1.36
CA VAL A 81 5.87 12.11 0.10
C VAL A 81 6.55 10.90 0.77
N ARG A 82 6.36 9.70 0.20
CA ARG A 82 7.04 8.51 0.69
C ARG A 82 8.56 8.67 0.67
N ARG A 83 9.10 9.15 -0.44
CA ARG A 83 10.55 9.37 -0.61
C ARG A 83 11.11 10.47 0.28
N ALA A 84 10.25 11.36 0.75
CA ALA A 84 10.62 12.39 1.73
C ALA A 84 10.74 11.84 3.16
N GLY A 85 10.49 10.54 3.38
CA GLY A 85 10.67 9.89 4.66
C GLY A 85 9.39 9.58 5.43
N ALA A 86 8.25 9.50 4.75
CA ALA A 86 6.97 9.21 5.38
C ALA A 86 6.93 7.80 5.98
N LEU A 87 7.45 6.83 5.25
CA LEU A 87 7.37 5.42 5.62
C LEU A 87 8.47 4.60 4.95
N GLU A 88 8.66 3.41 5.48
CA GLU A 88 9.49 2.36 4.90
C GLU A 88 8.60 1.14 4.68
N ARG A 89 8.77 0.44 3.54
CA ARG A 89 7.93 -0.71 3.24
C ARG A 89 8.55 -1.66 2.23
N THR A 90 8.07 -2.90 2.24
CA THR A 90 8.13 -3.78 1.08
C THR A 90 6.78 -3.70 0.36
N LEU A 91 6.80 -3.79 -0.95
CA LEU A 91 5.61 -3.76 -1.78
C LEU A 91 5.70 -4.87 -2.83
N VAL A 92 4.69 -5.73 -2.87
CA VAL A 92 4.61 -6.80 -3.87
C VAL A 92 3.22 -6.80 -4.50
N PHE A 93 3.17 -7.21 -5.77
CA PHE A 93 1.92 -7.47 -6.48
C PHE A 93 1.78 -8.97 -6.62
N VAL A 94 0.64 -9.51 -6.20
CA VAL A 94 0.36 -10.94 -6.25
C VAL A 94 -0.94 -11.17 -7.00
N GLU A 95 -0.90 -12.05 -8.00
CA GLU A 95 -2.12 -12.42 -8.73
C GLU A 95 -2.96 -13.37 -7.88
N GLY A 96 -4.25 -13.07 -7.76
CA GLY A 96 -5.20 -13.90 -7.05
C GLY A 96 -5.82 -14.97 -7.95
N VAL A 97 -6.63 -15.79 -7.37
CA VAL A 97 -7.38 -16.85 -8.07
C VAL A 97 -8.70 -16.36 -8.64
#